data_04467b9258e2a4a0eb0b42b1acf22719
#
_entry.id   04467b9258e2a4a0eb0b42b1acf22719
#
_cell.length_a   1.000
_cell.length_b   1.000
_cell.length_c   1.000
_cell.angle_alpha   90.00
_cell.angle_beta   90.00
_cell.angle_gamma   90.00
#
_symmetry.space_group_name_H-M   'P 1'
#
loop_
_entity.id
_entity.type
_entity.pdbx_description
1 polymer ?
#
loop_
_entity_poly.entity_id
_entity_poly.type
_entity_poly.pdbx_seq_one_letter_code
_entity_poly.pdbx_strand_id
1 'polypeptide(L)'
;MPSLPASPKVTPDAPRLLIQVRDKMRLRHYSIRTEQAYTDWIKRFVLFHRKRHPAAMGAVEVEQFLTYLAVEGKVSASTQNQAKSALLFLYRDVLEMA
;
A
#
# COMPACT_ATOMS: atom_id res chain seq x y z
N MET A 1 -27.03 2.10 -14.89
CA MET A 1 -26.55 2.33 -14.90
C MET A 1 -25.94 2.56 -14.58
N PRO A 2 -25.68 2.42 -14.70
CA PRO A 2 -24.90 2.64 -14.53
C PRO A 2 -24.03 3.01 -14.28
N SER A 3 -23.72 2.98 -14.29
CA SER A 3 -22.92 3.33 -14.18
C SER A 3 -22.07 3.62 -13.92
N LEU A 4 -21.80 3.57 -13.98
CA LEU A 4 -20.97 3.85 -13.80
C LEU A 4 -20.15 4.30 -13.86
N PRO A 5 -19.94 4.29 -14.10
CA PRO A 5 -19.08 4.63 -14.21
C PRO A 5 -18.42 5.25 -14.00
N ALA A 6 -18.19 5.45 -13.86
CA ALA A 6 -17.66 6.13 -13.67
C ALA A 6 -16.57 6.29 -13.31
N SER A 7 -16.23 6.41 -12.85
CA SER A 7 -15.29 6.62 -12.40
C SER A 7 -14.14 6.47 -12.86
N PRO A 8 -14.02 6.24 -13.47
CA PRO A 8 -12.89 5.88 -14.01
C PRO A 8 -11.85 6.77 -14.12
N LYS A 9 -11.92 7.80 -14.10
CA LYS A 9 -10.94 8.65 -14.27
C LYS A 9 -9.94 8.49 -13.26
N VAL A 10 -10.25 8.07 -12.18
CA VAL A 10 -9.35 7.89 -11.23
C VAL A 10 -8.54 6.76 -11.58
N THR A 11 -7.44 6.52 -11.00
CA THR A 11 -6.68 5.36 -11.21
C THR A 11 -7.53 4.24 -10.76
N PRO A 12 -8.05 3.49 -11.61
CA PRO A 12 -9.02 2.50 -11.24
C PRO A 12 -8.43 1.44 -10.34
N ASP A 13 -7.15 1.17 -10.50
CA ASP A 13 -6.52 0.10 -9.75
C ASP A 13 -6.24 0.43 -8.30
N ALA A 14 -6.02 1.70 -7.98
CA ALA A 14 -5.65 2.07 -6.63
C ALA A 14 -6.77 1.78 -5.61
N PRO A 15 -8.01 2.20 -5.85
CA PRO A 15 -9.08 1.87 -4.92
C PRO A 15 -9.31 0.37 -4.82
N ARG A 16 -9.21 -0.34 -5.94
CA ARG A 16 -9.40 -1.78 -5.93
C ARG A 16 -8.32 -2.47 -5.11
N LEU A 17 -7.09 -2.01 -5.24
CA LEU A 17 -5.98 -2.56 -4.48
C LEU A 17 -6.21 -2.38 -2.99
N LEU A 18 -6.64 -1.20 -2.57
CA LEU A 18 -6.89 -0.95 -1.16
C LEU A 18 -8.02 -1.81 -0.63
N ILE A 19 -9.03 -2.07 -1.45
CA ILE A 19 -10.10 -2.98 -1.05
C ILE A 19 -9.55 -4.39 -0.86
N GLN A 20 -8.70 -4.84 -1.77
CA GLN A 20 -8.08 -6.16 -1.65
C GLN A 20 -7.26 -6.27 -0.37
N VAL A 21 -6.49 -5.24 -0.06
CA VAL A 21 -5.69 -5.22 1.15
C VAL A 21 -6.58 -5.33 2.38
N ARG A 22 -7.63 -4.52 2.41
CA ARG A 22 -8.53 -4.50 3.54
C ARG A 22 -9.23 -5.84 3.72
N ASP A 23 -9.71 -6.42 2.62
CA ASP A 23 -10.40 -7.70 2.69
C ASP A 23 -9.47 -8.79 3.22
N LYS A 24 -8.24 -8.80 2.76
CA LYS A 24 -7.29 -9.81 3.22
C LYS A 24 -6.98 -9.64 4.70
N MET A 25 -6.87 -8.41 5.15
CA MET A 25 -6.60 -8.15 6.56
C MET A 25 -7.76 -8.56 7.44
N ARG A 26 -8.99 -8.32 6.97
CA ARG A 26 -10.17 -8.73 7.74
C ARG A 26 -10.28 -10.23 7.80
N LEU A 27 -9.95 -10.90 6.72
CA LEU A 27 -9.95 -12.34 6.70
C LEU A 27 -8.97 -12.90 7.73
N ARG A 28 -7.88 -12.19 7.97
CA ARG A 28 -6.87 -12.61 8.95
C ARG A 28 -7.07 -11.98 10.32
N HIS A 29 -8.21 -11.34 10.52
CA HIS A 29 -8.58 -10.80 11.84
C HIS A 29 -7.65 -9.71 12.35
N TYR A 30 -7.11 -8.91 11.46
CA TYR A 30 -6.33 -7.75 11.88
C TYR A 30 -7.27 -6.71 12.49
N SER A 31 -6.76 -5.93 13.43
CA SER A 31 -7.57 -4.88 14.03
C SER A 31 -7.84 -3.76 13.04
N ILE A 32 -8.90 -3.02 13.27
CA ILE A 32 -9.24 -1.87 12.43
C ILE A 32 -8.10 -0.86 12.39
N ARG A 33 -7.47 -0.64 13.55
CA ARG A 33 -6.37 0.32 13.63
C ARG A 33 -5.20 -0.11 12.74
N THR A 34 -4.85 -1.40 12.79
CA THR A 34 -3.77 -1.91 11.98
C THR A 34 -4.14 -1.86 10.50
N GLU A 35 -5.39 -2.18 10.19
CA GLU A 35 -5.87 -2.11 8.82
C GLU A 35 -5.72 -0.69 8.27
N GLN A 36 -6.13 0.31 9.02
CA GLN A 36 -6.03 1.69 8.59
C GLN A 36 -4.59 2.13 8.41
N ALA A 37 -3.73 1.73 9.33
CA ALA A 37 -2.31 2.08 9.24
C ALA A 37 -1.68 1.47 8.00
N TYR A 38 -1.95 0.20 7.73
CA TYR A 38 -1.36 -0.47 6.59
C TYR A 38 -1.88 0.08 5.27
N THR A 39 -3.19 0.31 5.17
CA THR A 39 -3.75 0.86 3.93
C THR A 39 -3.21 2.26 3.68
N ASP A 40 -2.98 3.03 4.73
CA ASP A 40 -2.43 4.36 4.59
C ASP A 40 -0.98 4.30 4.07
N TRP A 41 -0.16 3.39 4.62
CA TRP A 41 1.21 3.24 4.15
C TRP A 41 1.27 2.80 2.69
N ILE A 42 0.40 1.86 2.32
CA ILE A 42 0.36 1.38 0.94
C ILE A 42 -0.07 2.50 0.01
N LYS A 43 -1.05 3.29 0.41
CA LYS A 43 -1.48 4.42 -0.38
C LYS A 43 -0.36 5.42 -0.58
N ARG A 44 0.38 5.72 0.48
CA ARG A 44 1.49 6.66 0.39
C ARG A 44 2.61 6.12 -0.51
N PHE A 45 2.86 4.83 -0.44
CA PHE A 45 3.84 4.18 -1.30
C PHE A 45 3.46 4.33 -2.77
N VAL A 46 2.22 4.06 -3.09
CA VAL A 46 1.74 4.17 -4.47
C VAL A 46 1.84 5.61 -4.96
N LEU A 47 1.45 6.57 -4.12
CA LEU A 47 1.53 7.98 -4.49
C LEU A 47 2.98 8.43 -4.66
N PHE A 48 3.87 7.94 -3.83
CA PHE A 48 5.27 8.29 -3.92
C PHE A 48 5.85 7.90 -5.29
N HIS A 49 5.38 6.78 -5.83
CA HIS A 49 5.83 6.30 -7.14
C HIS A 49 4.88 6.70 -8.25
N ARG A 50 4.21 7.84 -8.10
CA ARG A 50 3.37 8.44 -9.13
C ARG A 50 2.24 7.52 -9.57
N LYS A 51 1.63 6.88 -8.60
CA LYS A 51 0.47 6.03 -8.82
C LYS A 51 0.75 4.80 -9.67
N ARG A 52 1.99 4.31 -9.65
CA ARG A 52 2.28 3.05 -10.31
C ARG A 52 1.65 1.93 -9.50
N HIS A 53 1.12 0.95 -10.19
CA HIS A 53 0.54 -0.20 -9.50
C HIS A 53 1.67 -1.02 -8.87
N PRO A 54 1.53 -1.44 -7.61
CA PRO A 54 2.59 -2.20 -6.94
C PRO A 54 3.03 -3.46 -7.66
N ALA A 55 2.13 -4.08 -8.45
CA ALA A 55 2.51 -5.25 -9.21
C ALA A 55 3.60 -4.95 -10.24
N ALA A 56 3.73 -3.69 -10.63
CA ALA A 56 4.75 -3.25 -11.58
C ALA A 56 5.98 -2.73 -10.88
N MET A 57 6.03 -2.83 -9.56
CA MET A 57 7.15 -2.37 -8.76
C MET A 57 7.71 -3.54 -7.95
N GLY A 58 8.78 -3.32 -7.25
CA GLY A 58 9.39 -4.39 -6.47
C GLY A 58 10.30 -3.86 -5.38
N ALA A 59 11.31 -4.67 -5.04
CA ALA A 59 12.19 -4.36 -3.92
C ALA A 59 12.88 -3.01 -4.06
N VAL A 60 13.27 -2.64 -5.27
CA VAL A 60 13.94 -1.37 -5.49
C VAL A 60 13.03 -0.21 -5.10
N GLU A 61 11.78 -0.27 -5.53
CA GLU A 61 10.84 0.80 -5.23
C GLU A 61 10.50 0.87 -3.75
N VAL A 62 10.40 -0.30 -3.10
CA VAL A 62 10.18 -0.33 -1.66
C VAL A 62 11.35 0.33 -0.94
N GLU A 63 12.55 0.01 -1.35
CA GLU A 63 13.74 0.57 -0.74
C GLU A 63 13.82 2.07 -0.94
N GLN A 64 13.48 2.54 -2.13
CA GLN A 64 13.47 3.97 -2.41
C GLN A 64 12.50 4.71 -1.49
N PHE A 65 11.33 4.14 -1.28
CA PHE A 65 10.35 4.75 -0.42
C PHE A 65 10.81 4.77 1.04
N LEU A 66 11.36 3.66 1.51
CA LEU A 66 11.86 3.58 2.89
C LEU A 66 13.02 4.54 3.11
N THR A 67 13.89 4.67 2.12
CA THR A 67 15.00 5.61 2.21
C THR A 67 14.47 7.05 2.27
N TYR A 68 13.46 7.34 1.44
CA TYR A 68 12.84 8.66 1.48
C TYR A 68 12.27 8.96 2.87
N LEU A 69 11.60 7.99 3.47
CA LEU A 69 11.04 8.20 4.80
C LEU A 69 12.13 8.47 5.84
N ALA A 70 13.23 7.77 5.73
CA ALA A 70 14.31 7.94 6.70
C ALA A 70 15.03 9.27 6.54
N VAL A 71 15.29 9.66 5.30
CA VAL A 71 16.09 10.85 5.02
C VAL A 71 15.25 12.11 4.97
N GLU A 72 14.23 12.12 4.14
CA GLU A 72 13.42 13.33 3.96
C GLU A 72 12.32 13.45 5.00
N GLY A 73 11.66 12.35 5.29
CA GLY A 73 10.58 12.37 6.27
C GLY A 73 11.05 12.32 7.70
N LYS A 74 12.30 11.89 7.90
CA LYS A 74 12.89 11.81 9.25
C LYS A 74 12.02 11.07 10.24
N VAL A 75 11.38 10.02 9.75
CA VAL A 75 10.51 9.23 10.62
C VAL A 75 11.37 8.35 11.54
N SER A 76 10.80 7.95 12.66
CA SER A 76 11.51 7.11 13.61
C SER A 76 11.72 5.71 13.05
N ALA A 77 12.64 4.96 13.66
CA ALA A 77 12.87 3.57 13.26
C ALA A 77 11.61 2.74 13.41
N SER A 78 10.84 3.00 14.45
CA SER A 78 9.59 2.29 14.68
C SER A 78 8.60 2.54 13.57
N THR A 79 8.45 3.79 13.15
CA THR A 79 7.54 4.15 12.07
C THR A 79 8.02 3.52 10.75
N GLN A 80 9.33 3.54 10.53
CA GLN A 80 9.88 2.94 9.32
C GLN A 80 9.61 1.45 9.26
N ASN A 81 9.74 0.77 10.39
CA ASN A 81 9.44 -0.66 10.47
C ASN A 81 7.97 -0.92 10.18
N GLN A 82 7.09 -0.04 10.64
CA GLN A 82 5.67 -0.19 10.37
C GLN A 82 5.39 -0.07 8.87
N ALA A 83 5.99 0.91 8.23
CA ALA A 83 5.83 1.07 6.78
C ALA A 83 6.35 -0.16 6.04
N LYS A 84 7.50 -0.66 6.46
CA LYS A 84 8.08 -1.84 5.84
C LYS A 84 7.16 -3.05 6.00
N SER A 85 6.61 -3.23 7.21
CA SER A 85 5.69 -4.34 7.45
C SER A 85 4.46 -4.26 6.56
N ALA A 86 3.93 -3.06 6.37
CA ALA A 86 2.76 -2.88 5.51
C ALA A 86 3.09 -3.27 4.07
N LEU A 87 4.26 -2.88 3.57
CA LEU A 87 4.64 -3.19 2.20
C LEU A 87 4.94 -4.67 2.04
N LEU A 88 5.55 -5.30 3.04
CA LEU A 88 5.78 -6.73 3.00
C LEU A 88 4.46 -7.49 2.97
N PHE A 89 3.49 -7.04 3.76
CA PHE A 89 2.17 -7.66 3.75
C PHE A 89 1.56 -7.53 2.35
N LEU A 90 1.68 -6.35 1.74
CA LEU A 90 1.13 -6.13 0.41
C LEU A 90 1.70 -7.12 -0.59
N TYR A 91 3.02 -7.23 -0.65
CA TYR A 91 3.63 -8.07 -1.67
C TYR A 91 3.51 -9.56 -1.41
N ARG A 92 3.56 -9.95 -0.16
CA ARG A 92 3.50 -11.38 0.17
C ARG A 92 2.09 -11.91 0.26
N ASP A 93 1.22 -11.18 0.90
CA ASP A 93 -0.11 -11.70 1.23
C ASP A 93 -1.22 -11.23 0.29
N VAL A 94 -1.10 -10.06 -0.26
CA VAL A 94 -2.13 -9.54 -1.17
C VAL A 94 -1.80 -9.85 -2.61
N LEU A 95 -0.60 -9.49 -3.04
CA LEU A 95 -0.18 -9.71 -4.41
C LEU A 95 0.46 -11.09 -4.62
N GLU A 96 0.81 -11.74 -3.52
CA GLU A 96 1.40 -13.08 -3.54
C GLU A 96 2.63 -13.16 -4.44
N MET A 97 3.44 -12.14 -4.37
CA MET A 97 4.70 -12.09 -5.10
C MET A 97 5.82 -12.41 -4.11
N ALA A 98 6.56 -13.42 -4.39
CA ALA A 98 7.61 -13.87 -3.47
C ALA A 98 8.77 -12.91 -3.38
#